data_1cbd80a07dd7db64d53ad6fdd2ea5468
#
_entry.id   1cbd80a07dd7db64d53ad6fdd2ea5468
#
_cell.length_a   1.000
_cell.length_b   1.000
_cell.length_c   1.000
_cell.angle_alpha   90.00
_cell.angle_beta   90.00
_cell.angle_gamma   90.00
#
_symmetry.space_group_name_H-M   'P 1'
#
loop_
_entity.id
_entity.type
_entity.pdbx_description
1 polymer ?
#
loop_
_entity_poly.entity_id
_entity_poly.type
_entity_poly.pdbx_seq_one_letter_code
_entity_poly.pdbx_strand_id
1 'polypeptide(L)'
;VLENVMVPLKEHSILDEHFIRELARLKIALVGLPPDAADKYPEALSGGMRKRAGLARALALDPEVLFLDEPTSGLDPIGAADFDSLIATLHQALHITVILVTHDLDSVYAICERVAVLAERKVIVVDRPAVVQAHPHPWIQQCFRGPRARM
;
A
#
# COMPACT_ATOMS: atom_id res chain seq x y z
N VAL A 1 -17.40 0.24 6.97
CA VAL A 1 -16.05 0.78 6.71
C VAL A 1 -15.66 1.83 7.74
N LEU A 2 -16.52 2.82 7.98
CA LEU A 2 -16.24 3.93 8.89
C LEU A 2 -15.77 3.46 10.26
N GLU A 3 -16.52 2.56 10.91
CA GLU A 3 -16.15 2.03 12.23
C GLU A 3 -14.78 1.34 12.24
N ASN A 4 -14.42 0.65 11.15
CA ASN A 4 -13.13 -0.01 11.03
C ASN A 4 -11.97 0.99 10.98
N VAL A 5 -12.18 2.14 10.32
CA VAL A 5 -11.19 3.23 10.28
C VAL A 5 -11.15 3.99 11.63
N MET A 6 -12.26 4.04 12.36
CA MET A 6 -12.33 4.65 13.70
C MET A 6 -11.58 3.86 14.77
N VAL A 7 -11.40 2.53 14.62
CA VAL A 7 -10.81 1.68 15.66
C VAL A 7 -9.46 2.20 16.18
N PRO A 8 -8.44 2.46 15.34
CA PRO A 8 -7.16 2.96 15.86
C PRO A 8 -7.30 4.30 16.59
N LEU A 9 -8.17 5.18 16.10
CA LEU A 9 -8.43 6.48 16.72
C LEU A 9 -9.07 6.34 18.11
N LYS A 10 -10.03 5.41 18.26
CA LYS A 10 -10.69 5.14 19.54
C LYS A 10 -9.73 4.54 20.57
N GLU A 11 -8.80 3.69 20.12
CA GLU A 11 -7.86 2.99 21.00
C GLU A 11 -6.66 3.84 21.42
N HIS A 12 -6.22 4.77 20.57
CA HIS A 12 -4.94 5.48 20.75
C HIS A 12 -5.07 7.00 20.81
N SER A 13 -6.28 7.56 20.89
CA SER A 13 -6.47 8.99 21.08
C SER A 13 -7.47 9.29 22.21
N ILE A 14 -7.42 10.52 22.72
CA ILE A 14 -8.36 11.05 23.73
C ILE A 14 -9.46 11.90 23.12
N LEU A 15 -9.63 11.83 21.80
CA LEU A 15 -10.62 12.60 21.06
C LEU A 15 -12.05 12.08 21.35
N ASP A 16 -13.01 12.96 21.32
CA ASP A 16 -14.40 12.56 21.42
C ASP A 16 -14.89 11.84 20.15
N GLU A 17 -16.00 11.13 20.26
CA GLU A 17 -16.50 10.27 19.16
C GLU A 17 -16.88 11.08 17.90
N HIS A 18 -17.31 12.32 18.06
CA HIS A 18 -17.65 13.17 16.92
C HIS A 18 -16.40 13.49 16.10
N PHE A 19 -15.31 13.93 16.73
CA PHE A 19 -14.03 14.20 16.07
C PHE A 19 -13.45 12.94 15.43
N ILE A 20 -13.46 11.81 16.13
CA ILE A 20 -13.01 10.52 15.59
C ILE A 20 -13.76 10.17 14.31
N ARG A 21 -15.07 10.36 14.28
CA ARG A 21 -15.90 10.09 13.12
C ARG A 21 -15.53 10.98 11.92
N GLU A 22 -15.35 12.27 12.15
CA GLU A 22 -14.97 13.21 11.09
C GLU A 22 -13.55 12.93 10.55
N LEU A 23 -12.58 12.63 11.42
CA LEU A 23 -11.24 12.22 11.00
C LEU A 23 -11.28 10.92 10.18
N ALA A 24 -12.07 9.93 10.60
CA ALA A 24 -12.20 8.69 9.85
C ALA A 24 -12.84 8.92 8.46
N ARG A 25 -13.84 9.80 8.35
CA ARG A 25 -14.40 10.20 7.05
C ARG A 25 -13.36 10.89 6.16
N LEU A 26 -12.54 11.76 6.74
CA LEU A 26 -11.42 12.39 6.02
C LEU A 26 -10.44 11.36 5.48
N LYS A 27 -10.05 10.34 6.29
CA LYS A 27 -9.14 9.27 5.85
C LYS A 27 -9.77 8.41 4.74
N ILE A 28 -11.08 8.15 4.81
CA ILE A 28 -11.83 7.44 3.75
C ILE A 28 -11.80 8.24 2.44
N ALA A 29 -12.04 9.55 2.50
CA ALA A 29 -11.96 10.42 1.33
C ALA A 29 -10.53 10.52 0.78
N LEU A 30 -9.51 10.59 1.65
CA LEU A 30 -8.10 10.68 1.29
C LEU A 30 -7.62 9.52 0.41
N VAL A 31 -8.16 8.32 0.63
CA VAL A 31 -7.84 7.15 -0.19
C VAL A 31 -8.75 7.00 -1.43
N GLY A 32 -9.55 8.01 -1.74
CA GLY A 32 -10.40 8.04 -2.93
C GLY A 32 -11.62 7.12 -2.86
N LEU A 33 -12.09 6.76 -1.67
CA LEU A 33 -13.36 6.06 -1.52
C LEU A 33 -14.52 7.06 -1.59
N PRO A 34 -15.64 6.71 -2.26
CA PRO A 34 -16.83 7.55 -2.30
C PRO A 34 -17.47 7.65 -0.90
N PRO A 35 -18.17 8.75 -0.58
CA PRO A 35 -18.73 8.98 0.75
C PRO A 35 -19.65 7.87 1.26
N ASP A 36 -20.44 7.27 0.37
CA ASP A 36 -21.36 6.16 0.67
C ASP A 36 -20.63 4.84 1.05
N ALA A 37 -19.35 4.71 0.72
CA ALA A 37 -18.53 3.57 1.14
C ALA A 37 -18.35 3.52 2.66
N ALA A 38 -18.40 4.65 3.34
CA ALA A 38 -18.30 4.75 4.79
C ALA A 38 -19.31 3.86 5.53
N ASP A 39 -20.52 3.78 4.99
CA ASP A 39 -21.65 3.08 5.62
C ASP A 39 -21.78 1.62 5.13
N LYS A 40 -20.94 1.18 4.20
CA LYS A 40 -20.97 -0.18 3.66
C LYS A 40 -20.22 -1.18 4.54
N TYR A 41 -20.68 -2.42 4.51
CA TYR A 41 -19.96 -3.58 5.02
C TYR A 41 -18.89 -4.05 4.03
N PRO A 42 -17.83 -4.77 4.49
CA PRO A 42 -16.75 -5.24 3.62
C PRO A 42 -17.22 -6.08 2.43
N GLU A 43 -18.27 -6.86 2.60
CA GLU A 43 -18.85 -7.73 1.58
C GLU A 43 -19.48 -6.95 0.41
N ALA A 44 -19.92 -5.72 0.67
CA ALA A 44 -20.50 -4.84 -0.33
C ALA A 44 -19.44 -4.02 -1.11
N LEU A 45 -18.15 -4.20 -0.80
CA LEU A 45 -17.05 -3.49 -1.45
C LEU A 45 -16.39 -4.36 -2.53
N SER A 46 -15.91 -3.72 -3.61
CA SER A 46 -14.98 -4.36 -4.54
C SER A 46 -13.63 -4.68 -3.86
N GLY A 47 -12.80 -5.53 -4.51
CA GLY A 47 -11.45 -5.83 -4.02
C GLY A 47 -10.61 -4.58 -3.79
N GLY A 48 -10.59 -3.68 -4.77
CA GLY A 48 -9.88 -2.41 -4.68
C GLY A 48 -10.42 -1.49 -3.58
N MET A 49 -11.74 -1.41 -3.43
CA MET A 49 -12.35 -0.63 -2.33
C MET A 49 -11.98 -1.19 -0.96
N ARG A 50 -11.92 -2.51 -0.79
CA ARG A 50 -11.45 -3.13 0.48
C ARG A 50 -10.00 -2.78 0.79
N LYS A 51 -9.12 -2.83 -0.23
CA LYS A 51 -7.71 -2.43 -0.08
C LYS A 51 -7.59 -0.95 0.33
N ARG A 52 -8.35 -0.06 -0.32
CA ARG A 52 -8.40 1.37 0.03
C ARG A 52 -8.94 1.60 1.45
N ALA A 53 -9.95 0.86 1.88
CA ALA A 53 -10.47 0.94 3.26
C ALA A 53 -9.42 0.48 4.29
N GLY A 54 -8.67 -0.58 3.99
CA GLY A 54 -7.52 -1.01 4.81
C GLY A 54 -6.43 0.06 4.90
N LEU A 55 -6.13 0.72 3.77
CA LEU A 55 -5.18 1.85 3.73
C LEU A 55 -5.67 3.04 4.55
N ALA A 56 -6.95 3.42 4.46
CA ALA A 56 -7.54 4.49 5.29
C ALA A 56 -7.38 4.21 6.78
N ARG A 57 -7.60 2.95 7.19
CA ARG A 57 -7.37 2.52 8.58
C ARG A 57 -5.90 2.61 8.98
N ALA A 58 -4.98 2.19 8.12
CA ALA A 58 -3.54 2.28 8.40
C ALA A 58 -3.04 3.72 8.53
N LEU A 59 -3.69 4.65 7.81
CA LEU A 59 -3.40 6.09 7.85
C LEU A 59 -4.14 6.85 8.98
N ALA A 60 -4.97 6.18 9.77
CA ALA A 60 -5.84 6.83 10.75
C ALA A 60 -5.08 7.67 11.78
N LEU A 61 -3.91 7.20 12.21
CA LEU A 61 -3.05 7.84 13.22
C LEU A 61 -1.91 8.68 12.64
N ASP A 62 -1.96 9.05 11.38
CA ASP A 62 -0.91 9.82 10.68
C ASP A 62 0.50 9.23 10.89
N PRO A 63 0.73 7.97 10.49
CA PRO A 63 2.01 7.30 10.72
C PRO A 63 3.14 7.94 9.91
N GLU A 64 4.35 7.97 10.47
CA GLU A 64 5.57 8.35 9.74
C GLU A 64 6.05 7.24 8.79
N VAL A 65 5.72 5.98 9.10
CA VAL A 65 6.10 4.80 8.33
C VAL A 65 4.87 3.93 8.08
N LEU A 66 4.62 3.60 6.81
CA LEU A 66 3.53 2.75 6.36
C LEU A 66 4.09 1.44 5.80
N PHE A 67 3.67 0.30 6.38
CA PHE A 67 4.00 -1.02 5.87
C PHE A 67 2.84 -1.57 5.05
N LEU A 68 3.13 -2.00 3.82
CA LEU A 68 2.17 -2.60 2.90
C LEU A 68 2.67 -3.97 2.47
N ASP A 69 1.89 -5.00 2.74
CA ASP A 69 2.18 -6.38 2.36
C ASP A 69 1.23 -6.82 1.24
N GLU A 70 1.80 -7.08 0.06
CA GLU A 70 1.08 -7.47 -1.17
C GLU A 70 -0.16 -6.59 -1.45
N PRO A 71 -0.03 -5.26 -1.49
CA PRO A 71 -1.20 -4.38 -1.52
C PRO A 71 -2.01 -4.49 -2.81
N THR A 72 -1.38 -4.80 -3.95
CA THR A 72 -2.02 -4.93 -5.26
C THR A 72 -2.51 -6.36 -5.54
N SER A 73 -2.19 -7.33 -4.68
CA SER A 73 -2.59 -8.73 -4.86
C SER A 73 -4.10 -8.89 -5.02
N GLY A 74 -4.52 -9.62 -6.07
CA GLY A 74 -5.93 -9.88 -6.37
C GLY A 74 -6.68 -8.70 -7.02
N LEU A 75 -5.98 -7.65 -7.40
CA LEU A 75 -6.52 -6.60 -8.27
C LEU A 75 -6.25 -6.96 -9.74
N ASP A 76 -7.09 -6.43 -10.63
CA ASP A 76 -6.79 -6.40 -12.06
C ASP A 76 -5.67 -5.38 -12.35
N PRO A 77 -5.01 -5.45 -13.52
CA PRO A 77 -3.86 -4.57 -13.81
C PRO A 77 -4.16 -3.07 -13.73
N ILE A 78 -5.38 -2.65 -14.08
CA ILE A 78 -5.79 -1.24 -14.01
C ILE A 78 -5.95 -0.84 -12.54
N GLY A 79 -6.65 -1.65 -11.75
CA GLY A 79 -6.84 -1.42 -10.32
C GLY A 79 -5.53 -1.45 -9.53
N ALA A 80 -4.55 -2.27 -9.93
CA ALA A 80 -3.21 -2.29 -9.34
C ALA A 80 -2.46 -0.98 -9.64
N ALA A 81 -2.43 -0.53 -10.89
CA ALA A 81 -1.80 0.73 -11.29
C ALA A 81 -2.43 1.95 -10.60
N ASP A 82 -3.77 1.96 -10.46
CA ASP A 82 -4.49 3.01 -9.74
C ASP A 82 -4.15 3.02 -8.25
N PHE A 83 -3.94 1.83 -7.65
CA PHE A 83 -3.54 1.71 -6.25
C PHE A 83 -2.09 2.19 -6.05
N ASP A 84 -1.16 1.82 -6.93
CA ASP A 84 0.22 2.29 -6.90
C ASP A 84 0.31 3.82 -7.05
N SER A 85 -0.46 4.39 -7.97
CA SER A 85 -0.56 5.85 -8.14
C SER A 85 -1.08 6.55 -6.88
N LEU A 86 -2.05 5.95 -6.20
CA LEU A 86 -2.54 6.45 -4.91
C LEU A 86 -1.43 6.43 -3.85
N ILE A 87 -0.69 5.32 -3.72
CA ILE A 87 0.42 5.22 -2.75
C ILE A 87 1.49 6.27 -3.04
N ALA A 88 1.89 6.45 -4.30
CA ALA A 88 2.86 7.47 -4.70
C ALA A 88 2.37 8.89 -4.33
N THR A 89 1.10 9.20 -4.57
CA THR A 89 0.49 10.48 -4.21
C THR A 89 0.49 10.71 -2.69
N LEU A 90 0.11 9.69 -1.92
CA LEU A 90 0.09 9.78 -0.45
C LEU A 90 1.50 9.93 0.14
N HIS A 91 2.47 9.18 -0.38
CA HIS A 91 3.89 9.30 0.01
C HIS A 91 4.38 10.74 -0.17
N GLN A 92 4.13 11.34 -1.33
CA GLN A 92 4.56 12.71 -1.63
C GLN A 92 3.80 13.76 -0.81
N ALA A 93 2.47 13.64 -0.69
CA ALA A 93 1.64 14.63 -0.04
C ALA A 93 1.77 14.63 1.49
N LEU A 94 1.96 13.46 2.09
CA LEU A 94 2.02 13.26 3.54
C LEU A 94 3.45 13.14 4.08
N HIS A 95 4.46 13.07 3.20
CA HIS A 95 5.87 12.85 3.54
C HIS A 95 6.10 11.60 4.40
N ILE A 96 5.30 10.55 4.20
CA ILE A 96 5.42 9.27 4.91
C ILE A 96 6.45 8.36 4.23
N THR A 97 7.19 7.58 5.01
CA THR A 97 8.02 6.51 4.47
C THR A 97 7.14 5.28 4.18
N VAL A 98 7.17 4.77 2.95
CA VAL A 98 6.43 3.55 2.58
C VAL A 98 7.40 2.38 2.44
N ILE A 99 7.11 1.30 3.16
CA ILE A 99 7.80 0.01 3.02
C ILE A 99 6.82 -0.97 2.39
N LEU A 100 7.13 -1.36 1.15
CA LEU A 100 6.31 -2.24 0.33
C LEU A 100 6.94 -3.64 0.29
N VAL A 101 6.20 -4.66 0.67
CA VAL A 101 6.54 -6.06 0.42
C VAL A 101 5.71 -6.53 -0.76
N THR A 102 6.35 -6.92 -1.85
CA THR A 102 5.66 -7.39 -3.06
C THR A 102 6.56 -8.27 -3.91
N HIS A 103 5.95 -9.08 -4.74
CA HIS A 103 6.59 -9.80 -5.85
C HIS A 103 6.19 -9.22 -7.23
N ASP A 104 5.37 -8.18 -7.24
CA ASP A 104 4.94 -7.48 -8.45
C ASP A 104 6.01 -6.48 -8.89
N LEU A 105 6.66 -6.78 -10.03
CA LEU A 105 7.71 -5.94 -10.58
C LEU A 105 7.17 -4.63 -11.16
N ASP A 106 5.93 -4.60 -11.64
CA ASP A 106 5.33 -3.38 -12.18
C ASP A 106 5.17 -2.36 -11.05
N SER A 107 4.65 -2.77 -9.88
CA SER A 107 4.62 -1.93 -8.67
C SER A 107 6.03 -1.49 -8.23
N VAL A 108 7.01 -2.41 -8.25
CA VAL A 108 8.41 -2.07 -7.89
C VAL A 108 8.96 -0.95 -8.79
N TYR A 109 8.76 -1.04 -10.10
CA TYR A 109 9.26 -0.02 -11.03
C TYR A 109 8.44 1.29 -10.98
N ALA A 110 7.15 1.18 -10.66
CA ALA A 110 6.26 2.35 -10.64
C ALA A 110 6.51 3.27 -9.44
N ILE A 111 6.74 2.69 -8.24
CA ILE A 111 6.70 3.50 -7.01
C ILE A 111 7.90 3.31 -6.07
N CYS A 112 8.79 2.32 -6.31
CA CYS A 112 9.91 2.09 -5.39
C CYS A 112 11.17 2.86 -5.79
N GLU A 113 11.71 3.67 -4.88
CA GLU A 113 13.01 4.32 -5.05
C GLU A 113 14.18 3.36 -4.80
N ARG A 114 14.00 2.43 -3.86
CA ARG A 114 14.98 1.42 -3.46
C ARG A 114 14.33 0.07 -3.28
N VAL A 115 15.04 -0.98 -3.60
CA VAL A 115 14.60 -2.38 -3.47
C VAL A 115 15.59 -3.15 -2.61
N ALA A 116 15.09 -3.82 -1.59
CA ALA A 116 15.82 -4.82 -0.81
C ALA A 116 15.41 -6.22 -1.28
N VAL A 117 16.34 -6.99 -1.81
CA VAL A 117 16.07 -8.38 -2.22
C VAL A 117 16.41 -9.32 -1.07
N LEU A 118 15.39 -10.06 -0.63
CA LEU A 118 15.50 -11.08 0.39
C LEU A 118 15.53 -12.47 -0.26
N ALA A 119 16.65 -13.16 -0.14
CA ALA A 119 16.79 -14.55 -0.58
C ALA A 119 17.78 -15.27 0.36
N GLU A 120 17.71 -16.60 0.41
CA GLU A 120 18.60 -17.42 1.24
C GLU A 120 18.65 -16.98 2.73
N ARG A 121 17.52 -16.49 3.25
CA ARG A 121 17.34 -15.98 4.63
C ARG A 121 18.20 -14.76 4.98
N LYS A 122 18.60 -13.97 3.98
CA LYS A 122 19.39 -12.75 4.16
C LYS A 122 19.00 -11.70 3.12
N VAL A 123 19.41 -10.47 3.36
CA VAL A 123 19.35 -9.40 2.36
C VAL A 123 20.54 -9.58 1.40
N ILE A 124 20.24 -9.79 0.12
CA ILE A 124 21.25 -9.99 -0.92
C ILE A 124 21.81 -8.66 -1.41
N VAL A 125 20.93 -7.69 -1.64
CA VAL A 125 21.27 -6.37 -2.16
C VAL A 125 20.18 -5.36 -1.75
N VAL A 126 20.60 -4.12 -1.56
CA VAL A 126 19.68 -2.98 -1.36
C VAL A 126 20.14 -1.85 -2.25
N ASP A 127 19.40 -1.55 -3.32
CA ASP A 127 19.76 -0.48 -4.25
C ASP A 127 18.51 -0.03 -5.06
N ARG A 128 18.72 0.88 -6.01
CA ARG A 128 17.69 1.29 -6.97
C ARG A 128 17.25 0.10 -7.85
N PRO A 129 15.99 0.04 -8.32
CA PRO A 129 15.50 -1.08 -9.13
C PRO A 129 16.40 -1.45 -10.31
N ALA A 130 16.92 -0.46 -11.05
CA ALA A 130 17.81 -0.68 -12.20
C ALA A 130 19.13 -1.36 -11.82
N VAL A 131 19.71 -1.02 -10.67
CA VAL A 131 20.98 -1.63 -10.17
C VAL A 131 20.69 -3.05 -9.70
N VAL A 132 19.60 -3.25 -8.98
CA VAL A 132 19.15 -4.58 -8.52
C VAL A 132 18.93 -5.51 -9.71
N GLN A 133 18.25 -5.06 -10.76
CA GLN A 133 18.01 -5.83 -11.98
C GLN A 133 19.31 -6.30 -12.65
N ALA A 134 20.40 -5.52 -12.57
CA ALA A 134 21.71 -5.85 -13.14
C ALA A 134 22.55 -6.77 -12.24
N HIS A 135 22.13 -7.02 -11.00
CA HIS A 135 22.88 -7.80 -10.04
C HIS A 135 23.03 -9.27 -10.47
N PRO A 136 24.25 -9.89 -10.38
CA PRO A 136 24.53 -11.22 -10.95
C PRO A 136 23.91 -12.39 -10.20
N HIS A 137 23.25 -12.17 -9.06
CA HIS A 137 22.69 -13.24 -8.25
C HIS A 137 21.62 -14.04 -9.03
N PRO A 138 21.71 -15.41 -9.09
CA PRO A 138 20.84 -16.23 -9.93
C PRO A 138 19.34 -16.00 -9.67
N TRP A 139 18.93 -15.89 -8.41
CA TRP A 139 17.54 -15.65 -8.04
C TRP A 139 17.04 -14.30 -8.60
N ILE A 140 17.86 -13.24 -8.54
CA ILE A 140 17.51 -11.92 -9.07
C ILE A 140 17.36 -11.99 -10.59
N GLN A 141 18.30 -12.63 -11.28
CA GLN A 141 18.20 -12.80 -12.73
C GLN A 141 16.96 -13.58 -13.15
N GLN A 142 16.60 -14.62 -12.39
CA GLN A 142 15.38 -15.38 -12.65
C GLN A 142 14.11 -14.55 -12.38
N CYS A 143 14.08 -13.75 -11.31
CA CYS A 143 12.95 -12.91 -10.95
C CYS A 143 12.73 -11.77 -11.96
N PHE A 144 13.79 -11.01 -12.27
CA PHE A 144 13.71 -9.80 -13.09
C PHE A 144 13.77 -10.03 -14.60
N ARG A 145 14.26 -11.19 -15.07
CA ARG A 145 14.44 -11.54 -16.50
C ARG A 145 13.78 -12.85 -16.90
N GLY A 146 13.17 -13.56 -15.97
CA GLY A 146 12.49 -14.82 -16.23
C GLY A 146 11.22 -14.64 -17.10
N PRO A 147 10.64 -15.74 -17.59
CA PRO A 147 9.44 -15.71 -18.45
C PRO A 147 8.23 -15.05 -17.80
N ARG A 148 8.21 -14.95 -16.46
CA ARG A 148 7.13 -14.30 -15.67
C ARG A 148 7.37 -12.84 -15.35
N ALA A 149 8.51 -12.28 -15.74
CA ALA A 149 8.85 -10.87 -15.51
C ALA A 149 8.11 -9.89 -16.45
N ARG A 150 7.26 -10.40 -17.35
CA ARG A 150 6.57 -9.62 -18.39
C ARG A 150 5.11 -10.04 -18.57
N MET A 151 4.47 -10.60 -17.54
CA MET A 151 3.02 -10.87 -17.61
C MET A 151 2.23 -9.80 -16.90
#